data_2e9f74bc90d9daf7e64eea131f8f23c7
#
_entry.id   2e9f74bc90d9daf7e64eea131f8f23c7
#
_cell.length_a   1.000
_cell.length_b   1.000
_cell.length_c   1.000
_cell.angle_alpha   90.00
_cell.angle_beta   90.00
_cell.angle_gamma   90.00
#
_symmetry.space_group_name_H-M   'P 1'
#
loop_
_entity.id
_entity.type
_entity.pdbx_description
1 polymer ?
#
loop_
_entity_poly.entity_id
_entity_poly.type
_entity_poly.pdbx_seq_one_letter_code
_entity_poly.pdbx_strand_id
1 'polypeptide(L)'
;MTAPKPIISNADTSLIDIGNGIVRLELHSKLNIIGDGMLEMFDAALDEVETNWTGMIVATEAKNFSVGLNLILLLERAKNKDWDAISTTLRNLQTVCTRLRTASKPVVAATAGMALGGGCELAFGADAVQAFTESSIGLVELRVGLIPGGGGTKEMAFRCLKGQSPTAPIQTLFPYVNKAFDTLRESKVSQNATDAVELGYLQRTDPVSLDPEAHFEDAKRLVLSLHKADYRPPEPQQILVLGEEGIARLDLQTHLLREAGTIDDYTQQLANQLAYVLCGGKLSTPQFVTEQYLLDLEHEVFLSLCGAAETHARIEATLQRGKK
;
A
#
# COMPACT_ATOMS: atom_id res chain seq x y z
N MET A 1 9.49 32.01 -13.57
CA MET A 1 8.03 31.74 -13.75
C MET A 1 7.44 31.63 -12.35
N THR A 2 6.31 32.29 -12.06
CA THR A 2 5.59 32.11 -10.80
C THR A 2 5.06 30.67 -10.75
N ALA A 3 5.21 29.98 -9.60
CA ALA A 3 4.65 28.65 -9.41
C ALA A 3 3.14 28.67 -9.73
N PRO A 4 2.58 27.65 -10.39
CA PRO A 4 1.17 27.61 -10.71
C PRO A 4 0.35 27.65 -9.41
N LYS A 5 -0.73 28.44 -9.41
CA LYS A 5 -1.62 28.52 -8.26
C LYS A 5 -2.38 27.19 -8.12
N PRO A 6 -2.37 26.56 -6.94
CA PRO A 6 -3.11 25.30 -6.76
C PRO A 6 -4.63 25.52 -6.92
N ILE A 7 -5.31 24.51 -7.43
CA ILE A 7 -6.76 24.44 -7.57
C ILE A 7 -7.39 24.32 -6.18
N ILE A 8 -6.91 23.32 -5.43
CA ILE A 8 -7.20 23.12 -4.00
C ILE A 8 -5.90 22.78 -3.28
N SER A 9 -5.78 23.14 -2.01
CA SER A 9 -4.57 22.83 -1.22
C SER A 9 -4.86 22.89 0.28
N ASN A 10 -4.08 22.12 1.03
CA ASN A 10 -3.96 22.23 2.48
C ASN A 10 -2.49 22.21 2.91
N ALA A 11 -2.20 21.94 4.18
CA ALA A 11 -0.83 21.87 4.69
C ALA A 11 0.00 20.71 4.14
N ASP A 12 -0.64 19.65 3.65
CA ASP A 12 -0.01 18.38 3.29
C ASP A 12 0.09 18.14 1.80
N THR A 13 -0.85 18.67 1.01
CA THR A 13 -0.98 18.39 -0.42
C THR A 13 -1.57 19.58 -1.19
N SER A 14 -1.29 19.62 -2.49
CA SER A 14 -1.83 20.62 -3.42
C SER A 14 -2.20 19.97 -4.75
N LEU A 15 -3.40 20.25 -5.26
CA LEU A 15 -3.81 19.85 -6.60
C LEU A 15 -3.47 20.97 -7.59
N ILE A 16 -2.66 20.65 -8.59
CA ILE A 16 -2.05 21.62 -9.49
C ILE A 16 -2.37 21.24 -10.94
N ASP A 17 -2.84 22.19 -11.75
CA ASP A 17 -2.96 22.03 -13.20
C ASP A 17 -1.58 21.97 -13.85
N ILE A 18 -1.26 20.88 -14.54
CA ILE A 18 -0.01 20.69 -15.27
C ILE A 18 -0.21 20.66 -16.79
N GLY A 19 -1.37 21.14 -17.25
CA GLY A 19 -1.73 21.25 -18.65
C GLY A 19 -2.21 19.94 -19.30
N ASN A 20 -2.80 20.08 -20.49
CA ASN A 20 -3.41 18.99 -21.26
C ASN A 20 -4.60 18.29 -20.56
N GLY A 21 -5.29 18.98 -19.64
CA GLY A 21 -6.38 18.41 -18.85
C GLY A 21 -5.91 17.47 -17.75
N ILE A 22 -4.62 17.46 -17.41
CA ILE A 22 -4.05 16.62 -16.35
C ILE A 22 -3.72 17.47 -15.15
N VAL A 23 -4.02 16.95 -13.96
CA VAL A 23 -3.63 17.54 -12.69
C VAL A 23 -2.60 16.68 -11.96
N ARG A 24 -1.81 17.32 -11.12
CA ARG A 24 -0.87 16.68 -10.20
C ARG A 24 -1.33 16.91 -8.77
N LEU A 25 -1.60 15.84 -8.05
CA LEU A 25 -1.72 15.87 -6.59
C LEU A 25 -0.30 15.79 -6.02
N GLU A 26 0.21 16.95 -5.65
CA GLU A 26 1.56 17.14 -5.09
C GLU A 26 1.55 16.86 -3.60
N LEU A 27 2.32 15.87 -3.15
CA LEU A 27 2.55 15.58 -1.74
C LEU A 27 3.72 16.43 -1.24
N HIS A 28 3.52 17.23 -0.18
CA HIS A 28 4.54 18.14 0.33
C HIS A 28 4.59 18.24 1.87
N SER A 29 3.92 17.33 2.59
CA SER A 29 4.11 17.21 4.03
C SER A 29 5.51 16.69 4.36
N LYS A 30 5.93 16.84 5.63
CA LYS A 30 7.25 16.35 6.05
C LYS A 30 7.35 14.83 5.81
N LEU A 31 8.30 14.40 4.97
CA LEU A 31 8.49 13.01 4.53
C LEU A 31 7.24 12.41 3.85
N ASN A 32 6.30 13.22 3.47
CA ASN A 32 4.99 12.82 2.94
C ASN A 32 4.30 11.77 3.82
N ILE A 33 4.36 12.01 5.13
CA ILE A 33 3.66 11.19 6.14
C ILE A 33 2.15 11.33 5.93
N ILE A 34 1.48 10.19 5.87
CA ILE A 34 0.04 10.12 5.65
C ILE A 34 -0.68 10.41 6.98
N GLY A 35 -1.40 11.50 7.01
CA GLY A 35 -2.31 11.89 8.10
C GLY A 35 -3.71 12.18 7.57
N ASP A 36 -4.63 12.53 8.47
CA ASP A 36 -6.04 12.75 8.11
C ASP A 36 -6.19 13.84 7.03
N GLY A 37 -5.44 14.95 7.15
CA GLY A 37 -5.50 16.04 6.16
C GLY A 37 -5.02 15.66 4.76
N MET A 38 -4.05 14.74 4.65
CA MET A 38 -3.65 14.18 3.36
C MET A 38 -4.77 13.32 2.76
N LEU A 39 -5.40 12.44 3.56
CA LEU A 39 -6.48 11.57 3.11
C LEU A 39 -7.71 12.38 2.65
N GLU A 40 -8.09 13.42 3.37
CA GLU A 40 -9.15 14.35 2.98
C GLU A 40 -8.87 15.02 1.62
N MET A 41 -7.60 15.38 1.37
CA MET A 41 -7.20 15.98 0.10
C MET A 41 -7.20 14.98 -1.05
N PHE A 42 -6.90 13.70 -0.82
CA PHE A 42 -7.06 12.66 -1.84
C PHE A 42 -8.53 12.55 -2.29
N ASP A 43 -9.46 12.54 -1.33
CA ASP A 43 -10.89 12.48 -1.63
C ASP A 43 -11.36 13.71 -2.42
N ALA A 44 -11.00 14.92 -1.97
CA ALA A 44 -11.34 16.15 -2.66
C ALA A 44 -10.71 16.24 -4.07
N ALA A 45 -9.47 15.77 -4.23
CA ALA A 45 -8.79 15.74 -5.52
C ALA A 45 -9.46 14.77 -6.50
N LEU A 46 -9.90 13.60 -6.02
CA LEU A 46 -10.61 12.62 -6.85
C LEU A 46 -11.96 13.16 -7.32
N ASP A 47 -12.74 13.82 -6.45
CA ASP A 47 -14.01 14.47 -6.82
C ASP A 47 -13.81 15.54 -7.90
N GLU A 48 -12.77 16.36 -7.76
CA GLU A 48 -12.41 17.40 -8.72
C GLU A 48 -11.98 16.79 -10.08
N VAL A 49 -11.18 15.72 -10.03
CA VAL A 49 -10.68 15.02 -11.23
C VAL A 49 -11.80 14.37 -12.01
N GLU A 50 -12.72 13.71 -11.33
CA GLU A 50 -13.85 13.04 -11.98
C GLU A 50 -14.74 14.01 -12.78
N THR A 51 -14.88 15.23 -12.27
CA THR A 51 -15.77 16.24 -12.83
C THR A 51 -15.09 17.08 -13.92
N ASN A 52 -13.84 17.50 -13.72
CA ASN A 52 -13.26 18.61 -14.47
C ASN A 52 -12.00 18.25 -15.26
N TRP A 53 -11.42 17.04 -15.06
CA TRP A 53 -10.10 16.71 -15.61
C TRP A 53 -10.11 15.40 -16.40
N THR A 54 -9.01 15.20 -17.14
CA THR A 54 -8.80 14.00 -17.96
C THR A 54 -8.15 12.86 -17.17
N GLY A 55 -7.36 13.22 -16.14
CA GLY A 55 -6.70 12.27 -15.26
C GLY A 55 -5.76 12.95 -14.28
N MET A 56 -5.15 12.18 -13.39
CA MET A 56 -4.33 12.66 -12.29
C MET A 56 -2.99 11.92 -12.17
N ILE A 57 -1.98 12.65 -11.73
CA ILE A 57 -0.72 12.09 -11.25
C ILE A 57 -0.65 12.34 -9.74
N VAL A 58 -0.34 11.32 -8.95
CA VAL A 58 0.07 11.47 -7.56
C VAL A 58 1.59 11.50 -7.51
N ALA A 59 2.18 12.59 -7.04
CA ALA A 59 3.62 12.80 -7.11
C ALA A 59 4.15 13.70 -5.99
N THR A 60 5.46 13.85 -5.91
CA THR A 60 6.14 14.78 -5.00
C THR A 60 7.43 15.31 -5.62
N GLU A 61 7.75 16.56 -5.36
CA GLU A 61 9.08 17.12 -5.64
C GLU A 61 10.08 16.83 -4.50
N ALA A 62 9.61 16.29 -3.37
CA ALA A 62 10.47 15.84 -2.29
C ALA A 62 11.24 14.56 -2.66
N LYS A 63 12.30 14.26 -1.91
CA LYS A 63 13.17 13.10 -2.13
C LYS A 63 12.40 11.75 -2.12
N ASN A 64 11.37 11.64 -1.27
CA ASN A 64 10.66 10.38 -1.04
C ASN A 64 9.18 10.55 -1.36
N PHE A 65 8.60 9.56 -2.02
CA PHE A 65 7.17 9.53 -2.34
C PHE A 65 6.31 9.58 -1.07
N SER A 66 6.49 8.64 -0.15
CA SER A 66 5.89 8.66 1.19
C SER A 66 6.53 7.59 2.08
N VAL A 67 6.65 7.86 3.38
CA VAL A 67 7.12 6.89 4.37
C VAL A 67 5.99 6.22 5.15
N GLY A 68 4.74 6.41 4.73
CA GLY A 68 3.55 5.76 5.30
C GLY A 68 2.84 6.57 6.38
N LEU A 69 2.05 5.88 7.20
CA LEU A 69 1.18 6.48 8.20
C LEU A 69 1.93 7.25 9.30
N ASN A 70 1.26 8.24 9.88
CA ASN A 70 1.76 9.01 11.01
C ASN A 70 1.81 8.15 12.28
N LEU A 71 2.97 7.51 12.51
CA LEU A 71 3.19 6.64 13.67
C LEU A 71 3.14 7.39 15.01
N ILE A 72 3.42 8.70 15.04
CA ILE A 72 3.32 9.51 16.27
C ILE A 72 1.86 9.61 16.66
N LEU A 73 1.00 10.01 15.75
CA LEU A 73 -0.44 10.15 15.98
C LEU A 73 -1.09 8.79 16.27
N LEU A 74 -0.69 7.74 15.54
CA LEU A 74 -1.18 6.38 15.78
C LEU A 74 -0.87 5.91 17.21
N LEU A 75 0.37 6.09 17.67
CA LEU A 75 0.79 5.71 19.01
C LEU A 75 0.07 6.53 20.11
N GLU A 76 -0.12 7.81 19.87
CA GLU A 76 -0.87 8.69 20.79
C GLU A 76 -2.33 8.22 20.94
N ARG A 77 -3.01 8.00 19.83
CA ARG A 77 -4.39 7.46 19.80
C ARG A 77 -4.48 6.10 20.49
N ALA A 78 -3.54 5.19 20.20
CA ALA A 78 -3.51 3.85 20.80
C ALA A 78 -3.31 3.92 22.32
N LYS A 79 -2.41 4.76 22.83
CA LYS A 79 -2.21 4.98 24.27
C LYS A 79 -3.43 5.58 24.96
N ASN A 80 -4.15 6.45 24.26
CA ASN A 80 -5.39 7.05 24.74
C ASN A 80 -6.61 6.12 24.55
N LYS A 81 -6.41 4.93 23.94
CA LYS A 81 -7.48 3.98 23.60
C LYS A 81 -8.57 4.58 22.69
N ASP A 82 -8.18 5.52 21.83
CA ASP A 82 -9.04 6.15 20.84
C ASP A 82 -9.15 5.27 19.59
N TRP A 83 -9.81 4.11 19.77
CA TRP A 83 -9.95 3.09 18.74
C TRP A 83 -10.78 3.57 17.55
N ASP A 84 -11.76 4.44 17.80
CA ASP A 84 -12.62 5.00 16.75
C ASP A 84 -11.82 5.90 15.81
N ALA A 85 -10.93 6.73 16.34
CA ALA A 85 -10.07 7.58 15.53
C ALA A 85 -9.06 6.75 14.70
N ILE A 86 -8.47 5.69 15.28
CA ILE A 86 -7.58 4.77 14.55
C ILE A 86 -8.36 4.06 13.43
N SER A 87 -9.53 3.50 13.76
CA SER A 87 -10.40 2.81 12.82
C SER A 87 -10.81 3.72 11.66
N THR A 88 -11.18 4.96 11.95
CA THR A 88 -11.56 5.98 10.95
C THR A 88 -10.39 6.27 10.00
N THR A 89 -9.20 6.57 10.53
CA THR A 89 -8.02 6.84 9.70
C THR A 89 -7.68 5.65 8.79
N LEU A 90 -7.76 4.43 9.32
CA LEU A 90 -7.47 3.22 8.55
C LEU A 90 -8.50 2.99 7.43
N ARG A 91 -9.80 3.15 7.75
CA ARG A 91 -10.88 3.07 6.75
C ARG A 91 -10.76 4.15 5.68
N ASN A 92 -10.37 5.37 6.05
CA ASN A 92 -10.14 6.45 5.09
C ASN A 92 -8.98 6.09 4.14
N LEU A 93 -7.87 5.51 4.66
CA LEU A 93 -6.77 5.05 3.81
C LEU A 93 -7.23 3.95 2.84
N GLN A 94 -7.97 2.95 3.33
CA GLN A 94 -8.54 1.88 2.49
C GLN A 94 -9.48 2.45 1.42
N THR A 95 -10.31 3.43 1.80
CA THR A 95 -11.23 4.12 0.88
C THR A 95 -10.46 4.88 -0.19
N VAL A 96 -9.45 5.65 0.17
CA VAL A 96 -8.61 6.39 -0.78
C VAL A 96 -7.93 5.43 -1.75
N CYS A 97 -7.29 4.34 -1.27
CA CYS A 97 -6.66 3.34 -2.13
C CYS A 97 -7.67 2.68 -3.09
N THR A 98 -8.89 2.42 -2.63
CA THR A 98 -9.95 1.87 -3.46
C THR A 98 -10.45 2.89 -4.49
N ARG A 99 -10.68 4.14 -4.08
CA ARG A 99 -11.14 5.22 -4.97
C ARG A 99 -10.11 5.55 -6.05
N LEU A 100 -8.81 5.53 -5.74
CA LEU A 100 -7.75 5.71 -6.72
C LEU A 100 -7.87 4.71 -7.87
N ARG A 101 -8.13 3.42 -7.55
CA ARG A 101 -8.26 2.35 -8.55
C ARG A 101 -9.59 2.37 -9.29
N THR A 102 -10.68 2.79 -8.64
CA THR A 102 -12.02 2.77 -9.22
C THR A 102 -12.44 4.11 -9.80
N ALA A 103 -11.56 5.10 -9.81
CA ALA A 103 -11.81 6.41 -10.40
C ALA A 103 -12.19 6.31 -11.87
N SER A 104 -13.15 7.12 -12.31
CA SER A 104 -13.60 7.15 -13.71
C SER A 104 -12.56 7.73 -14.68
N LYS A 105 -11.49 8.31 -14.16
CA LYS A 105 -10.35 8.89 -14.87
C LYS A 105 -9.06 8.21 -14.46
N PRO A 106 -8.10 8.04 -15.38
CA PRO A 106 -6.84 7.37 -15.05
C PRO A 106 -6.04 8.13 -14.00
N VAL A 107 -5.51 7.39 -13.03
CA VAL A 107 -4.61 7.87 -11.98
C VAL A 107 -3.29 7.13 -12.05
N VAL A 108 -2.17 7.86 -12.08
CA VAL A 108 -0.82 7.30 -12.09
C VAL A 108 -0.06 7.77 -10.86
N ALA A 109 0.54 6.85 -10.11
CA ALA A 109 1.47 7.19 -9.04
C ALA A 109 2.89 7.32 -9.62
N ALA A 110 3.50 8.50 -9.50
CA ALA A 110 4.89 8.73 -9.90
C ALA A 110 5.80 8.58 -8.68
N THR A 111 6.34 7.38 -8.47
CA THR A 111 7.15 7.08 -7.28
C THR A 111 8.63 7.38 -7.50
N ALA A 112 9.25 8.05 -6.51
CA ALA A 112 10.68 8.28 -6.44
C ALA A 112 11.15 8.15 -4.98
N GLY A 113 12.39 7.73 -4.76
CA GLY A 113 12.91 7.47 -3.42
C GLY A 113 12.07 6.42 -2.69
N MET A 114 11.74 6.67 -1.43
CA MET A 114 10.99 5.73 -0.60
C MET A 114 9.47 5.85 -0.82
N ALA A 115 8.83 4.70 -1.09
CA ALA A 115 7.39 4.51 -1.05
C ALA A 115 7.11 3.33 -0.10
N LEU A 116 6.96 3.62 1.20
CA LEU A 116 6.94 2.61 2.27
C LEU A 116 5.59 2.57 2.99
N GLY A 117 5.19 1.38 3.42
CA GLY A 117 3.96 1.17 4.17
C GLY A 117 2.75 1.76 3.45
N GLY A 118 1.97 2.61 4.11
CA GLY A 118 0.85 3.32 3.49
C GLY A 118 1.19 4.06 2.19
N GLY A 119 2.45 4.51 2.00
CA GLY A 119 2.91 5.08 0.73
C GLY A 119 2.98 4.05 -0.40
N CYS A 120 3.37 2.81 -0.09
CA CYS A 120 3.28 1.69 -1.01
C CYS A 120 1.81 1.33 -1.32
N GLU A 121 0.93 1.37 -0.31
CA GLU A 121 -0.51 1.11 -0.46
C GLU A 121 -1.21 2.16 -1.33
N LEU A 122 -0.86 3.45 -1.19
CA LEU A 122 -1.33 4.51 -2.11
C LEU A 122 -0.87 4.25 -3.56
N ALA A 123 0.40 3.86 -3.75
CA ALA A 123 0.89 3.51 -5.08
C ALA A 123 0.16 2.30 -5.68
N PHE A 124 -0.20 1.30 -4.86
CA PHE A 124 -1.02 0.15 -5.28
C PHE A 124 -2.43 0.53 -5.70
N GLY A 125 -2.98 1.62 -5.16
CA GLY A 125 -4.29 2.14 -5.53
C GLY A 125 -4.32 2.74 -6.93
N ALA A 126 -3.21 3.20 -7.49
CA ALA A 126 -3.17 3.78 -8.82
C ALA A 126 -3.37 2.73 -9.93
N ASP A 127 -3.82 3.16 -11.11
CA ASP A 127 -3.94 2.30 -12.30
C ASP A 127 -2.60 1.77 -12.79
N ALA A 128 -1.56 2.58 -12.63
CA ALA A 128 -0.18 2.22 -12.92
C ALA A 128 0.78 3.02 -12.04
N VAL A 129 1.95 2.45 -11.82
CA VAL A 129 3.05 3.13 -11.14
C VAL A 129 4.12 3.49 -12.17
N GLN A 130 4.32 4.79 -12.41
CA GLN A 130 5.51 5.27 -13.09
C GLN A 130 6.62 5.32 -12.05
N ALA A 131 7.46 4.30 -11.99
CA ALA A 131 8.52 4.23 -11.00
C ALA A 131 9.80 4.94 -11.50
N PHE A 132 10.45 5.71 -10.64
CA PHE A 132 11.84 6.11 -10.91
C PHE A 132 12.76 4.92 -10.63
N THR A 133 13.82 4.75 -11.43
CA THR A 133 14.69 3.56 -11.36
C THR A 133 15.23 3.28 -9.96
N GLU A 134 15.54 4.33 -9.17
CA GLU A 134 16.06 4.21 -7.80
C GLU A 134 14.96 4.15 -6.73
N SER A 135 13.68 3.91 -7.11
CA SER A 135 12.59 3.79 -6.14
C SER A 135 12.81 2.61 -5.20
N SER A 136 12.64 2.86 -3.90
CA SER A 136 12.65 1.85 -2.84
C SER A 136 11.23 1.66 -2.31
N ILE A 137 10.60 0.55 -2.69
CA ILE A 137 9.19 0.28 -2.42
C ILE A 137 9.07 -0.90 -1.46
N GLY A 138 8.18 -0.82 -0.46
CA GLY A 138 8.01 -1.92 0.48
C GLY A 138 6.92 -1.71 1.52
N LEU A 139 6.39 -2.82 2.02
CA LEU A 139 5.48 -2.90 3.16
C LEU A 139 6.30 -3.27 4.40
N VAL A 140 6.42 -2.33 5.32
CA VAL A 140 7.38 -2.39 6.44
C VAL A 140 6.71 -2.44 7.81
N GLU A 141 5.43 -2.67 7.86
CA GLU A 141 4.58 -2.59 9.05
C GLU A 141 5.02 -3.55 10.16
N LEU A 142 5.53 -4.75 9.81
CA LEU A 142 5.97 -5.72 10.82
C LEU A 142 7.15 -5.21 11.66
N ARG A 143 7.97 -4.29 11.09
CA ARG A 143 9.06 -3.65 11.86
C ARG A 143 8.53 -2.82 13.04
N VAL A 144 7.34 -2.30 12.92
CA VAL A 144 6.68 -1.48 13.94
C VAL A 144 5.60 -2.23 14.72
N GLY A 145 5.51 -3.56 14.55
CA GLY A 145 4.57 -4.40 15.29
C GLY A 145 3.16 -4.41 14.72
N LEU A 146 2.99 -4.08 13.44
CA LEU A 146 1.71 -4.05 12.73
C LEU A 146 1.78 -4.94 11.50
N ILE A 147 0.65 -5.14 10.84
CA ILE A 147 0.55 -5.63 9.46
C ILE A 147 0.14 -4.49 8.52
N PRO A 148 0.29 -4.59 7.19
CA PRO A 148 -0.31 -3.64 6.27
C PRO A 148 -1.82 -3.52 6.51
N GLY A 149 -2.38 -2.32 6.46
CA GLY A 149 -3.78 -2.11 6.82
C GLY A 149 -4.56 -1.24 5.85
N GLY A 150 -3.90 -0.58 4.90
CA GLY A 150 -4.52 0.21 3.83
C GLY A 150 -4.83 -0.58 2.55
N GLY A 151 -4.72 -1.91 2.59
CA GLY A 151 -4.92 -2.80 1.47
C GLY A 151 -3.65 -3.50 0.98
N GLY A 152 -2.52 -3.33 1.67
CA GLY A 152 -1.24 -3.89 1.26
C GLY A 152 -1.23 -5.42 1.27
N THR A 153 -1.74 -6.06 2.33
CA THR A 153 -1.84 -7.53 2.39
C THR A 153 -2.83 -8.05 1.35
N LYS A 154 -3.99 -7.39 1.20
CA LYS A 154 -5.00 -7.69 0.19
C LYS A 154 -4.41 -7.64 -1.22
N GLU A 155 -3.65 -6.61 -1.53
CA GLU A 155 -3.04 -6.45 -2.85
C GLU A 155 -1.97 -7.51 -3.12
N MET A 156 -1.15 -7.84 -2.14
CA MET A 156 -0.16 -8.92 -2.27
C MET A 156 -0.84 -10.30 -2.42
N ALA A 157 -1.96 -10.55 -1.74
CA ALA A 157 -2.78 -11.76 -1.95
C ALA A 157 -3.32 -11.83 -3.39
N PHE A 158 -3.86 -10.72 -3.90
CA PHE A 158 -4.33 -10.62 -5.27
C PHE A 158 -3.22 -10.90 -6.30
N ARG A 159 -2.10 -10.21 -6.17
CA ARG A 159 -0.98 -10.28 -7.14
C ARG A 159 -0.34 -11.66 -7.19
N CYS A 160 -0.16 -12.31 -6.02
CA CYS A 160 0.55 -13.60 -5.97
C CYS A 160 -0.25 -14.74 -6.59
N LEU A 161 -1.58 -14.71 -6.55
CA LEU A 161 -2.45 -15.75 -7.09
C LEU A 161 -3.27 -15.30 -8.32
N LYS A 162 -2.96 -14.14 -8.90
CA LYS A 162 -3.64 -13.64 -10.10
C LYS A 162 -3.61 -14.66 -11.23
N GLY A 163 -4.80 -15.00 -11.76
CA GLY A 163 -4.94 -15.96 -12.85
C GLY A 163 -4.86 -17.44 -12.45
N GLN A 164 -4.72 -17.74 -11.15
CA GLN A 164 -4.75 -19.11 -10.65
C GLN A 164 -6.19 -19.60 -10.44
N SER A 165 -6.39 -20.94 -10.45
CA SER A 165 -7.68 -21.57 -10.22
C SER A 165 -7.81 -22.02 -8.76
N PRO A 166 -8.98 -21.85 -8.11
CA PRO A 166 -9.22 -22.38 -6.77
C PRO A 166 -9.23 -23.92 -6.72
N THR A 167 -9.37 -24.58 -7.87
CA THR A 167 -9.30 -26.04 -7.99
C THR A 167 -7.88 -26.57 -8.23
N ALA A 168 -6.89 -25.68 -8.39
CA ALA A 168 -5.49 -26.09 -8.50
C ALA A 168 -5.00 -26.71 -7.18
N PRO A 169 -4.14 -27.75 -7.25
CA PRO A 169 -3.56 -28.33 -6.05
C PRO A 169 -2.84 -27.29 -5.19
N ILE A 170 -3.03 -27.35 -3.88
CA ILE A 170 -2.41 -26.37 -2.98
C ILE A 170 -0.88 -26.35 -3.09
N GLN A 171 -0.26 -27.48 -3.41
CA GLN A 171 1.19 -27.57 -3.65
C GLN A 171 1.64 -26.68 -4.81
N THR A 172 0.76 -26.38 -5.75
CA THR A 172 1.00 -25.47 -6.89
C THR A 172 0.80 -24.01 -6.47
N LEU A 173 -0.21 -23.73 -5.63
CA LEU A 173 -0.59 -22.37 -5.21
C LEU A 173 0.30 -21.84 -4.07
N PHE A 174 0.62 -22.70 -3.12
CA PHE A 174 1.32 -22.33 -1.89
C PHE A 174 2.68 -21.61 -2.11
N PRO A 175 3.53 -22.01 -3.06
CA PRO A 175 4.81 -21.31 -3.29
C PRO A 175 4.65 -19.81 -3.61
N TYR A 176 3.59 -19.42 -4.29
CA TYR A 176 3.30 -18.01 -4.60
C TYR A 176 2.91 -17.24 -3.33
N VAL A 177 2.02 -17.81 -2.53
CA VAL A 177 1.60 -17.21 -1.25
C VAL A 177 2.77 -17.17 -0.27
N ASN A 178 3.57 -18.23 -0.20
CA ASN A 178 4.77 -18.27 0.66
C ASN A 178 5.77 -17.16 0.29
N LYS A 179 6.01 -16.93 -1.01
CA LYS A 179 6.88 -15.83 -1.46
C LYS A 179 6.36 -14.47 -1.01
N ALA A 180 5.06 -14.20 -1.20
CA ALA A 180 4.42 -12.97 -0.75
C ALA A 180 4.49 -12.82 0.77
N PHE A 181 4.20 -13.90 1.51
CA PHE A 181 4.31 -13.95 2.97
C PHE A 181 5.72 -13.62 3.46
N ASP A 182 6.77 -14.27 2.91
CA ASP A 182 8.16 -14.00 3.30
C ASP A 182 8.58 -12.57 2.97
N THR A 183 8.12 -12.02 1.84
CA THR A 183 8.37 -10.62 1.48
C THR A 183 7.80 -9.67 2.54
N LEU A 184 6.57 -9.89 2.97
CA LEU A 184 5.90 -9.07 3.98
C LEU A 184 6.46 -9.31 5.38
N ARG A 185 6.61 -10.58 5.79
CA ARG A 185 7.12 -10.97 7.11
C ARG A 185 8.53 -10.40 7.38
N GLU A 186 9.39 -10.42 6.40
CA GLU A 186 10.74 -9.88 6.50
C GLU A 186 10.79 -8.36 6.28
N SER A 187 9.63 -7.75 5.99
CA SER A 187 9.53 -6.31 5.67
C SER A 187 10.56 -5.91 4.61
N LYS A 188 10.63 -6.69 3.51
CA LYS A 188 11.56 -6.43 2.42
C LYS A 188 11.23 -5.10 1.76
N VAL A 189 12.27 -4.33 1.48
CA VAL A 189 12.20 -3.08 0.72
C VAL A 189 13.07 -3.26 -0.50
N SER A 190 12.53 -2.91 -1.66
CA SER A 190 13.28 -3.01 -2.91
C SER A 190 14.46 -2.04 -2.94
N GLN A 191 15.55 -2.47 -3.58
CA GLN A 191 16.73 -1.64 -3.79
C GLN A 191 16.55 -0.67 -4.98
N ASN A 192 15.68 -1.02 -5.91
CA ASN A 192 15.37 -0.27 -7.12
C ASN A 192 14.02 -0.76 -7.71
N ALA A 193 13.58 -0.13 -8.81
CA ALA A 193 12.33 -0.49 -9.47
C ALA A 193 12.30 -1.94 -10.01
N THR A 194 13.42 -2.48 -10.51
CA THR A 194 13.51 -3.86 -10.99
C THR A 194 13.33 -4.86 -9.86
N ASP A 195 14.01 -4.62 -8.72
CA ASP A 195 13.86 -5.44 -7.53
C ASP A 195 12.42 -5.36 -6.95
N ALA A 196 11.77 -4.20 -7.08
CA ALA A 196 10.35 -4.04 -6.68
C ALA A 196 9.41 -4.94 -7.50
N VAL A 197 9.69 -5.17 -8.78
CA VAL A 197 8.95 -6.15 -9.61
C VAL A 197 9.18 -7.57 -9.10
N GLU A 198 10.43 -7.93 -8.76
CA GLU A 198 10.75 -9.27 -8.25
C GLU A 198 10.11 -9.54 -6.88
N LEU A 199 9.99 -8.52 -6.03
CA LEU A 199 9.30 -8.60 -4.74
C LEU A 199 7.76 -8.56 -4.85
N GLY A 200 7.21 -8.22 -6.03
CA GLY A 200 5.77 -8.15 -6.28
C GLY A 200 5.14 -6.80 -5.94
N TYR A 201 5.93 -5.79 -5.60
CA TYR A 201 5.45 -4.42 -5.32
C TYR A 201 5.15 -3.63 -6.60
N LEU A 202 5.84 -3.91 -7.70
CA LEU A 202 5.52 -3.40 -9.03
C LEU A 202 5.06 -4.54 -9.93
N GLN A 203 4.21 -4.22 -10.88
CA GLN A 203 3.83 -5.13 -11.96
C GLN A 203 4.85 -5.01 -13.11
N ARG A 204 5.00 -6.05 -13.92
CA ARG A 204 5.88 -6.01 -15.11
C ARG A 204 5.44 -4.98 -16.17
N THR A 205 4.21 -4.53 -16.06
CA THR A 205 3.60 -3.50 -16.92
C THR A 205 3.84 -2.09 -16.41
N ASP A 206 4.30 -1.93 -15.16
CA ASP A 206 4.61 -0.61 -14.61
C ASP A 206 5.88 -0.06 -15.27
N PRO A 207 5.81 1.11 -15.90
CA PRO A 207 6.96 1.68 -16.59
C PRO A 207 7.98 2.28 -15.62
N VAL A 208 9.24 2.33 -16.06
CA VAL A 208 10.35 2.85 -15.27
C VAL A 208 10.99 4.03 -15.99
N SER A 209 11.10 5.18 -15.30
CA SER A 209 11.87 6.33 -15.75
C SER A 209 13.33 6.19 -15.34
N LEU A 210 14.25 6.45 -16.26
CA LEU A 210 15.69 6.42 -16.02
C LEU A 210 16.27 7.83 -15.76
N ASP A 211 15.59 8.85 -16.27
CA ASP A 211 15.97 10.25 -16.13
C ASP A 211 15.05 10.96 -15.13
N PRO A 212 15.60 11.50 -14.03
CA PRO A 212 14.79 12.20 -13.05
C PRO A 212 14.10 13.46 -13.61
N GLU A 213 14.68 14.13 -14.60
CA GLU A 213 14.07 15.32 -15.24
C GLU A 213 12.86 14.94 -16.10
N ALA A 214 12.85 13.74 -16.67
CA ALA A 214 11.75 13.23 -17.48
C ALA A 214 10.63 12.56 -16.68
N HIS A 215 10.85 12.25 -15.39
CA HIS A 215 9.98 11.37 -14.61
C HIS A 215 8.51 11.84 -14.54
N PHE A 216 8.27 13.14 -14.29
CA PHE A 216 6.90 13.68 -14.25
C PHE A 216 6.25 13.72 -15.64
N GLU A 217 7.03 14.04 -16.68
CA GLU A 217 6.54 14.03 -18.05
C GLU A 217 6.25 12.60 -18.54
N ASP A 218 7.02 11.59 -18.09
CA ASP A 218 6.74 10.18 -18.33
C ASP A 218 5.41 9.78 -17.71
N ALA A 219 5.17 10.12 -16.44
CA ALA A 219 3.91 9.88 -15.76
C ALA A 219 2.74 10.58 -16.46
N LYS A 220 2.91 11.83 -16.89
CA LYS A 220 1.89 12.59 -17.63
C LYS A 220 1.56 11.92 -18.98
N ARG A 221 2.59 11.47 -19.70
CA ARG A 221 2.39 10.72 -20.97
C ARG A 221 1.63 9.41 -20.73
N LEU A 222 1.89 8.74 -19.60
CA LEU A 222 1.19 7.51 -19.25
C LEU A 222 -0.29 7.78 -19.00
N VAL A 223 -0.66 8.80 -18.20
CA VAL A 223 -2.07 9.20 -17.99
C VAL A 223 -2.75 9.51 -19.32
N LEU A 224 -2.10 10.30 -20.19
CA LEU A 224 -2.65 10.64 -21.50
C LEU A 224 -2.82 9.41 -22.42
N SER A 225 -1.90 8.43 -22.32
CA SER A 225 -1.99 7.18 -23.07
C SER A 225 -3.16 6.33 -22.60
N LEU A 226 -3.34 6.18 -21.30
CA LEU A 226 -4.49 5.47 -20.70
C LEU A 226 -5.82 6.13 -21.13
N HIS A 227 -5.92 7.45 -21.02
CA HIS A 227 -7.11 8.18 -21.46
C HIS A 227 -7.44 7.98 -22.94
N LYS A 228 -6.42 8.05 -23.83
CA LYS A 228 -6.60 7.85 -25.26
C LYS A 228 -6.99 6.43 -25.64
N ALA A 229 -6.67 5.46 -24.78
CA ALA A 229 -7.06 4.05 -24.96
C ALA A 229 -8.49 3.75 -24.51
N ASP A 230 -9.35 4.77 -24.33
CA ASP A 230 -10.73 4.63 -23.82
C ASP A 230 -10.75 3.99 -22.42
N TYR A 231 -9.95 4.60 -21.51
CA TYR A 231 -9.80 4.13 -20.14
C TYR A 231 -11.15 3.83 -19.48
N ARG A 232 -11.20 2.68 -18.82
CA ARG A 232 -12.29 2.28 -17.92
C ARG A 232 -11.70 1.78 -16.61
N PRO A 233 -12.29 2.14 -15.48
CA PRO A 233 -11.83 1.60 -14.21
C PRO A 233 -11.94 0.07 -14.21
N PRO A 234 -11.00 -0.62 -13.55
CA PRO A 234 -11.07 -2.07 -13.45
C PRO A 234 -12.33 -2.52 -12.68
N GLU A 235 -12.91 -3.61 -13.14
CA GLU A 235 -14.00 -4.27 -12.41
C GLU A 235 -13.54 -4.72 -11.01
N PRO A 236 -14.46 -4.76 -10.01
CA PRO A 236 -14.15 -5.27 -8.69
C PRO A 236 -13.50 -6.66 -8.75
N GLN A 237 -12.36 -6.81 -8.09
CA GLN A 237 -11.58 -8.04 -8.16
C GLN A 237 -12.11 -9.11 -7.21
N GLN A 238 -12.10 -10.35 -7.69
CA GLN A 238 -12.23 -11.53 -6.85
C GLN A 238 -10.82 -12.07 -6.58
N ILE A 239 -10.48 -12.27 -5.31
CA ILE A 239 -9.14 -12.63 -4.86
C ILE A 239 -9.15 -14.07 -4.40
N LEU A 240 -8.31 -14.90 -5.02
CA LEU A 240 -8.12 -16.28 -4.59
C LEU A 240 -7.32 -16.29 -3.29
N VAL A 241 -7.81 -17.02 -2.29
CA VAL A 241 -7.15 -17.24 -1.00
C VAL A 241 -7.12 -18.71 -0.66
N LEU A 242 -6.16 -19.13 0.19
CA LEU A 242 -5.93 -20.56 0.47
C LEU A 242 -6.70 -21.08 1.70
N GLY A 243 -7.27 -20.21 2.53
CA GLY A 243 -7.98 -20.59 3.76
C GLY A 243 -7.08 -21.27 4.80
N GLU A 244 -7.70 -22.11 5.62
CA GLU A 244 -7.05 -22.75 6.78
C GLU A 244 -5.84 -23.61 6.41
N GLU A 245 -5.83 -24.25 5.24
CA GLU A 245 -4.68 -25.06 4.84
C GLU A 245 -3.44 -24.17 4.54
N GLY A 246 -3.66 -23.01 3.93
CA GLY A 246 -2.61 -22.02 3.72
C GLY A 246 -2.06 -21.48 5.05
N ILE A 247 -2.96 -21.11 5.96
CA ILE A 247 -2.62 -20.63 7.30
C ILE A 247 -1.77 -21.66 8.04
N ALA A 248 -2.22 -22.91 8.11
CA ALA A 248 -1.52 -23.97 8.85
C ALA A 248 -0.09 -24.20 8.35
N ARG A 249 0.16 -24.09 7.04
CA ARG A 249 1.49 -24.21 6.45
C ARG A 249 2.39 -23.05 6.83
N LEU A 250 1.87 -21.80 6.80
CA LEU A 250 2.62 -20.61 7.17
C LEU A 250 2.88 -20.55 8.69
N ASP A 251 1.90 -20.97 9.52
CA ASP A 251 2.06 -21.05 10.97
C ASP A 251 3.11 -22.10 11.37
N LEU A 252 3.17 -23.24 10.68
CA LEU A 252 4.24 -24.20 10.88
C LEU A 252 5.62 -23.60 10.55
N GLN A 253 5.73 -22.88 9.44
CA GLN A 253 6.97 -22.20 9.07
C GLN A 253 7.41 -21.19 10.13
N THR A 254 6.51 -20.35 10.62
CA THR A 254 6.82 -19.36 11.65
C THR A 254 7.17 -20.00 12.99
N HIS A 255 6.50 -21.10 13.34
CA HIS A 255 6.84 -21.89 14.52
C HIS A 255 8.28 -22.44 14.43
N LEU A 256 8.67 -23.01 13.30
CA LEU A 256 10.02 -23.50 13.11
C LEU A 256 11.08 -22.38 13.18
N LEU A 257 10.79 -21.20 12.65
CA LEU A 257 11.68 -20.03 12.77
C LEU A 257 11.83 -19.57 14.22
N ARG A 258 10.77 -19.62 14.99
CA ARG A 258 10.80 -19.28 16.42
C ARG A 258 11.59 -20.34 17.22
N GLU A 259 11.37 -21.64 17.00
CA GLU A 259 12.12 -22.71 17.65
C GLU A 259 13.62 -22.65 17.31
N ALA A 260 13.94 -22.23 16.07
CA ALA A 260 15.35 -21.99 15.67
C ALA A 260 15.95 -20.71 16.26
N GLY A 261 15.18 -19.92 17.04
CA GLY A 261 15.65 -18.66 17.60
C GLY A 261 15.86 -17.53 16.57
N THR A 262 15.31 -17.68 15.37
CA THR A 262 15.44 -16.68 14.29
C THR A 262 14.50 -15.49 14.52
N ILE A 263 13.34 -15.73 15.12
CA ILE A 263 12.33 -14.72 15.47
C ILE A 263 11.91 -14.89 16.93
N ASP A 264 11.47 -13.78 17.54
CA ASP A 264 10.88 -13.78 18.88
C ASP A 264 9.38 -14.18 18.87
N ASP A 265 8.79 -14.41 20.05
CA ASP A 265 7.39 -14.82 20.20
C ASP A 265 6.42 -13.79 19.61
N TYR A 266 6.71 -12.49 19.78
CA TYR A 266 5.84 -11.45 19.24
C TYR A 266 5.94 -11.36 17.71
N THR A 267 7.11 -11.54 17.13
CA THR A 267 7.28 -11.62 15.67
C THR A 267 6.57 -12.83 15.09
N GLN A 268 6.55 -13.98 15.79
CA GLN A 268 5.74 -15.13 15.41
C GLN A 268 4.25 -14.78 15.42
N GLN A 269 3.77 -14.12 16.49
CA GLN A 269 2.37 -13.68 16.57
C GLN A 269 1.98 -12.77 15.40
N LEU A 270 2.81 -11.76 15.09
CA LEU A 270 2.58 -10.86 13.95
C LEU A 270 2.55 -11.62 12.62
N ALA A 271 3.47 -12.57 12.42
CA ALA A 271 3.53 -13.37 11.21
C ALA A 271 2.29 -14.26 11.07
N ASN A 272 1.79 -14.84 12.17
CA ASN A 272 0.55 -15.64 12.15
C ASN A 272 -0.67 -14.77 11.83
N GLN A 273 -0.75 -13.54 12.33
CA GLN A 273 -1.79 -12.57 11.96
C GLN A 273 -1.72 -12.18 10.48
N LEU A 274 -0.50 -11.96 9.97
CA LEU A 274 -0.30 -11.74 8.54
C LEU A 274 -0.73 -12.94 7.70
N ALA A 275 -0.37 -14.17 8.09
CA ALA A 275 -0.79 -15.41 7.44
C ALA A 275 -2.32 -15.55 7.41
N TYR A 276 -2.98 -15.20 8.52
CA TYR A 276 -4.43 -15.21 8.64
C TYR A 276 -5.08 -14.31 7.59
N VAL A 277 -4.64 -13.06 7.46
CA VAL A 277 -5.20 -12.12 6.46
C VAL A 277 -4.85 -12.54 5.04
N LEU A 278 -3.57 -12.86 4.77
CA LEU A 278 -3.07 -13.21 3.44
C LEU A 278 -3.77 -14.45 2.86
N CYS A 279 -4.16 -15.40 3.72
CA CYS A 279 -4.87 -16.60 3.32
C CYS A 279 -6.40 -16.47 3.39
N GLY A 280 -6.95 -15.31 3.74
CA GLY A 280 -8.39 -15.05 3.76
C GLY A 280 -9.11 -15.55 5.00
N GLY A 281 -8.43 -15.70 6.14
CA GLY A 281 -9.05 -16.12 7.40
C GLY A 281 -9.45 -17.60 7.42
N LYS A 282 -10.39 -17.93 8.33
CA LYS A 282 -10.82 -19.31 8.59
C LYS A 282 -11.80 -19.83 7.52
N LEU A 283 -11.34 -19.92 6.29
CA LEU A 283 -12.08 -20.54 5.20
C LEU A 283 -11.58 -21.98 5.01
N SER A 284 -12.49 -22.92 4.93
CA SER A 284 -12.16 -24.37 4.94
C SER A 284 -11.45 -24.86 3.67
N THR A 285 -11.57 -24.13 2.55
CA THR A 285 -10.99 -24.52 1.26
C THR A 285 -10.53 -23.28 0.49
N PRO A 286 -9.56 -23.41 -0.45
CA PRO A 286 -9.23 -22.35 -1.38
C PRO A 286 -10.47 -21.87 -2.14
N GLN A 287 -10.70 -20.55 -2.14
CA GLN A 287 -11.84 -19.95 -2.80
C GLN A 287 -11.60 -18.47 -3.12
N PHE A 288 -12.46 -17.91 -3.96
CA PHE A 288 -12.47 -16.48 -4.22
C PHE A 288 -13.23 -15.72 -3.13
N VAL A 289 -12.68 -14.59 -2.71
CA VAL A 289 -13.30 -13.61 -1.81
C VAL A 289 -13.28 -12.22 -2.45
N THR A 290 -14.15 -11.33 -1.98
CA THR A 290 -14.14 -9.93 -2.42
C THR A 290 -12.96 -9.16 -1.83
N GLU A 291 -12.59 -8.06 -2.48
CA GLU A 291 -11.59 -7.14 -1.93
C GLU A 291 -12.01 -6.62 -0.56
N GLN A 292 -13.30 -6.24 -0.40
CA GLN A 292 -13.81 -5.72 0.86
C GLN A 292 -13.67 -6.73 2.00
N TYR A 293 -13.87 -8.02 1.73
CA TYR A 293 -13.68 -9.06 2.73
C TYR A 293 -12.25 -9.07 3.31
N LEU A 294 -11.24 -8.95 2.44
CA LEU A 294 -9.83 -8.89 2.89
C LEU A 294 -9.49 -7.57 3.57
N LEU A 295 -10.03 -6.45 3.09
CA LEU A 295 -9.88 -5.15 3.75
C LEU A 295 -10.47 -5.14 5.15
N ASP A 296 -11.58 -5.85 5.37
CA ASP A 296 -12.18 -5.98 6.71
C ASP A 296 -11.30 -6.83 7.63
N LEU A 297 -10.72 -7.93 7.15
CA LEU A 297 -9.75 -8.72 7.92
C LEU A 297 -8.48 -7.90 8.26
N GLU A 298 -7.93 -7.15 7.30
CA GLU A 298 -6.79 -6.26 7.55
C GLU A 298 -7.10 -5.25 8.64
N HIS A 299 -8.26 -4.59 8.53
CA HIS A 299 -8.71 -3.59 9.49
C HIS A 299 -8.84 -4.17 10.90
N GLU A 300 -9.51 -5.33 11.05
CA GLU A 300 -9.71 -6.01 12.34
C GLU A 300 -8.37 -6.35 13.00
N VAL A 301 -7.47 -6.98 12.24
CA VAL A 301 -6.17 -7.40 12.74
C VAL A 301 -5.29 -6.19 13.07
N PHE A 302 -5.23 -5.18 12.19
CA PHE A 302 -4.45 -3.97 12.44
C PHE A 302 -4.89 -3.27 13.72
N LEU A 303 -6.19 -3.08 13.90
CA LEU A 303 -6.76 -2.42 15.08
C LEU A 303 -6.45 -3.21 16.36
N SER A 304 -6.55 -4.54 16.32
CA SER A 304 -6.19 -5.42 17.43
C SER A 304 -4.71 -5.26 17.82
N LEU A 305 -3.81 -5.20 16.84
CA LEU A 305 -2.36 -5.04 17.07
C LEU A 305 -2.01 -3.66 17.65
N CYS A 306 -2.78 -2.61 17.34
CA CYS A 306 -2.57 -1.29 17.92
C CYS A 306 -2.70 -1.27 19.45
N GLY A 307 -3.39 -2.24 20.06
CA GLY A 307 -3.53 -2.36 21.52
C GLY A 307 -2.37 -3.07 22.20
N ALA A 308 -1.43 -3.69 21.47
CA ALA A 308 -0.37 -4.49 22.04
C ALA A 308 0.79 -3.61 22.58
N ALA A 309 1.29 -3.94 23.77
CA ALA A 309 2.41 -3.22 24.39
C ALA A 309 3.70 -3.33 23.57
N GLU A 310 3.92 -4.48 22.92
CA GLU A 310 5.04 -4.75 22.05
C GLU A 310 5.00 -3.89 20.78
N THR A 311 3.82 -3.66 20.22
CA THR A 311 3.61 -2.70 19.10
C THR A 311 4.01 -1.29 19.55
N HIS A 312 3.52 -0.83 20.71
CA HIS A 312 3.89 0.48 21.22
C HIS A 312 5.42 0.62 21.35
N ALA A 313 6.08 -0.38 21.94
CA ALA A 313 7.52 -0.37 22.11
C ALA A 313 8.29 -0.33 20.77
N ARG A 314 7.84 -1.08 19.75
CA ARG A 314 8.45 -1.08 18.42
C ARG A 314 8.26 0.25 17.68
N ILE A 315 7.08 0.86 17.81
CA ILE A 315 6.82 2.21 17.25
C ILE A 315 7.74 3.23 17.94
N GLU A 316 7.82 3.24 19.27
CA GLU A 316 8.69 4.15 20.02
C GLU A 316 10.16 4.01 19.62
N ALA A 317 10.66 2.79 19.52
CA ALA A 317 12.03 2.52 19.08
C ALA A 317 12.29 3.04 17.65
N THR A 318 11.33 2.92 16.76
CA THR A 318 11.44 3.43 15.38
C THR A 318 11.46 4.95 15.35
N LEU A 319 10.59 5.61 16.12
CA LEU A 319 10.56 7.08 16.23
C LEU A 319 11.85 7.65 16.86
N GLN A 320 12.48 6.93 17.78
CA GLN A 320 13.76 7.34 18.38
C GLN A 320 14.93 7.24 17.39
N ARG A 321 14.95 6.22 16.52
CA ARG A 321 15.98 6.06 15.46
C ARG A 321 15.90 7.16 14.40
N GLY A 322 14.70 7.61 14.05
CA GLY A 322 14.49 8.70 13.09
C GLY A 322 14.87 10.10 13.60
N LYS A 323 15.21 10.24 14.89
CA LYS A 323 15.68 11.50 15.50
C LYS A 323 17.21 11.63 15.53
N LYS A 324 17.94 10.56 15.24
CA LYS A 324 19.40 10.54 15.11
C LYS A 324 19.82 10.71 13.65
#